data_4725b89268999195f4eef3af1912c63f
#
_entry.id   4725b89268999195f4eef3af1912c63f
#
_cell.length_a   1.000
_cell.length_b   1.000
_cell.length_c   1.000
_cell.angle_alpha   90.00
_cell.angle_beta   90.00
_cell.angle_gamma   90.00
#
_symmetry.space_group_name_H-M   'P 1'
#
loop_
_entity.id
_entity.type
_entity.pdbx_description
1 polymer ?
#
loop_
_entity_poly.entity_id
_entity_poly.type
_entity_poly.pdbx_seq_one_letter_code
_entity_poly.pdbx_strand_id
1 'polypeptide(L)'
;MSGTRRDGHDDGFETTADDTGPAVPADGSPQEVRAATVLPARRRDVELHTADGLTLVGELALPAEADPVATLVTLHPLPTAGGFMDSHVLRKASYRLPAMADLAVLRFNTRGTASPRGRSEGRFDAGDAERYDVAAALELAEFEELPRVWLLGWSFGTDLALVHGLDPLVEGLILLSPPLRWSRPEHLAAWGASGRPVTALVPEFDDFLRPAEARERFAAIPQAEVVAVEGAKHLWVGEPAVRRVLEEVVARVNPAAAPLPTTWPPPGP
;
A
#
# COMPACT_ATOMS: atom_id res chain seq x y z
N MET A 1 30.19 36.13 13.10
CA MET A 1 28.92 36.19 12.40
C MET A 1 29.15 35.63 11.00
N SER A 2 28.85 34.37 10.79
CA SER A 2 28.87 33.74 9.45
C SER A 2 27.69 32.79 9.41
N GLY A 3 26.64 33.19 8.71
CA GLY A 3 25.45 32.38 8.48
C GLY A 3 25.70 31.44 7.33
N THR A 4 25.74 30.17 7.59
CA THR A 4 25.70 29.10 6.59
C THR A 4 24.29 29.01 6.04
N ARG A 5 24.13 29.37 4.76
CA ARG A 5 22.94 29.05 3.97
C ARG A 5 22.91 27.53 3.82
N ARG A 6 21.80 26.91 4.16
CA ARG A 6 21.47 25.54 3.73
C ARG A 6 21.15 25.63 2.24
N ASP A 7 21.98 24.99 1.44
CA ASP A 7 21.71 24.78 0.03
C ASP A 7 20.48 23.86 -0.07
N GLY A 8 19.46 24.34 -0.80
CA GLY A 8 18.25 23.55 -1.04
C GLY A 8 18.62 22.30 -1.85
N HIS A 9 18.32 21.15 -1.26
CA HIS A 9 18.34 19.89 -1.98
C HIS A 9 17.22 19.96 -3.02
N ASP A 10 17.58 19.80 -4.28
CA ASP A 10 16.62 19.70 -5.39
C ASP A 10 16.10 18.27 -5.35
N ASP A 11 14.93 18.08 -4.76
CA ASP A 11 14.38 16.78 -4.40
C ASP A 11 13.90 15.92 -5.59
N GLY A 12 14.15 16.34 -6.82
CA GLY A 12 13.93 15.55 -8.04
C GLY A 12 12.46 15.09 -8.29
N PHE A 13 11.48 15.77 -7.70
CA PHE A 13 10.08 15.49 -7.95
C PHE A 13 9.63 16.06 -9.30
N GLU A 14 9.71 15.25 -10.36
CA GLU A 14 9.08 15.56 -11.64
C GLU A 14 7.75 14.80 -11.77
N THR A 15 6.72 15.50 -12.26
CA THR A 15 5.45 14.87 -12.66
C THR A 15 5.70 14.06 -13.93
N THR A 16 5.72 12.73 -13.83
CA THR A 16 5.84 11.87 -15.01
C THR A 16 4.54 11.89 -15.81
N ALA A 17 4.64 11.96 -17.14
CA ALA A 17 3.55 12.21 -18.09
C ALA A 17 2.42 11.16 -18.15
N ASP A 18 2.54 10.05 -17.43
CA ASP A 18 1.56 8.94 -17.43
C ASP A 18 0.51 9.05 -16.30
N ASP A 19 0.65 10.03 -15.40
CA ASP A 19 -0.26 10.30 -14.28
C ASP A 19 -1.35 11.32 -14.61
N THR A 20 -1.59 11.64 -15.89
CA THR A 20 -2.64 12.55 -16.32
C THR A 20 -4.01 11.89 -16.35
N GLY A 21 -4.52 11.51 -15.19
CA GLY A 21 -5.96 11.42 -14.97
C GLY A 21 -6.57 12.83 -15.13
N PRO A 22 -7.92 12.96 -15.22
CA PRO A 22 -8.55 14.27 -15.30
C PRO A 22 -8.06 15.12 -14.13
N ALA A 23 -7.29 16.17 -14.47
CA ALA A 23 -6.74 17.11 -13.51
C ALA A 23 -7.87 17.76 -12.70
N VAL A 24 -7.62 18.05 -11.44
CA VAL A 24 -8.51 18.89 -10.63
C VAL A 24 -8.75 20.19 -11.41
N PRO A 25 -10.00 20.66 -11.57
CA PRO A 25 -10.29 21.89 -12.29
C PRO A 25 -9.45 23.04 -11.78
N ALA A 26 -8.88 23.83 -12.70
CA ALA A 26 -8.02 24.96 -12.36
C ALA A 26 -8.73 26.06 -11.54
N ASP A 27 -10.07 26.06 -11.54
CA ASP A 27 -10.91 26.98 -10.76
C ASP A 27 -11.14 26.52 -9.30
N GLY A 28 -10.57 25.38 -8.91
CA GLY A 28 -10.70 24.84 -7.55
C GLY A 28 -12.10 24.31 -7.19
N SER A 29 -13.00 24.17 -8.18
CA SER A 29 -14.35 23.66 -7.91
C SER A 29 -14.32 22.18 -7.47
N PRO A 30 -15.12 21.78 -6.45
CA PRO A 30 -15.19 20.39 -6.01
C PRO A 30 -15.68 19.48 -7.13
N GLN A 31 -14.96 18.40 -7.39
CA GLN A 31 -15.36 17.36 -8.34
C GLN A 31 -15.46 15.99 -7.66
N GLU A 32 -16.36 15.17 -8.16
CA GLU A 32 -16.52 13.80 -7.67
C GLU A 32 -15.26 12.96 -7.90
N VAL A 33 -14.84 12.23 -6.87
CA VAL A 33 -13.72 11.30 -6.96
C VAL A 33 -14.18 10.02 -7.67
N ARG A 34 -13.76 9.85 -8.92
CA ARG A 34 -14.13 8.75 -9.81
C ARG A 34 -12.97 7.78 -10.02
N ALA A 35 -13.23 6.68 -10.71
CA ALA A 35 -12.27 5.60 -10.93
C ALA A 35 -10.92 6.03 -11.52
N ALA A 36 -10.90 7.05 -12.38
CA ALA A 36 -9.70 7.58 -13.01
C ALA A 36 -9.12 8.82 -12.31
N THR A 37 -9.70 9.26 -11.19
CA THR A 37 -9.24 10.50 -10.51
C THR A 37 -7.86 10.29 -9.91
N VAL A 38 -6.95 11.20 -10.29
CA VAL A 38 -5.62 11.36 -9.70
C VAL A 38 -5.62 12.68 -8.94
N LEU A 39 -5.38 12.63 -7.63
CA LEU A 39 -5.37 13.80 -6.77
C LEU A 39 -3.94 14.37 -6.63
N PRO A 40 -3.80 15.65 -6.25
CA PRO A 40 -2.49 16.27 -6.06
C PRO A 40 -1.63 15.50 -5.06
N ALA A 41 -0.39 15.22 -5.45
CA ALA A 41 0.63 14.62 -4.60
C ALA A 41 2.01 14.88 -5.20
N ARG A 42 3.05 14.86 -4.39
CA ARG A 42 4.44 14.79 -4.86
C ARG A 42 4.74 13.32 -5.16
N ARG A 43 5.06 13.01 -6.43
CA ARG A 43 5.35 11.63 -6.86
C ARG A 43 6.74 11.58 -7.48
N ARG A 44 7.44 10.50 -7.21
CA ARG A 44 8.70 10.18 -7.88
C ARG A 44 8.86 8.70 -8.07
N ASP A 45 9.49 8.30 -9.15
CA ASP A 45 9.99 6.96 -9.32
C ASP A 45 11.15 6.72 -8.35
N VAL A 46 11.22 5.51 -7.81
CA VAL A 46 12.27 5.09 -6.89
C VAL A 46 12.82 3.73 -7.32
N GLU A 47 14.09 3.53 -7.04
CA GLU A 47 14.74 2.23 -7.15
C GLU A 47 14.95 1.66 -5.75
N LEU A 48 14.57 0.40 -5.54
CA LEU A 48 14.82 -0.33 -4.31
C LEU A 48 15.95 -1.33 -4.55
N HIS A 49 17.01 -1.25 -3.77
CA HIS A 49 18.17 -2.12 -3.91
C HIS A 49 18.11 -3.24 -2.87
N THR A 50 17.99 -4.48 -3.34
CA THR A 50 17.90 -5.64 -2.46
C THR A 50 19.27 -6.09 -1.96
N ALA A 51 19.32 -6.70 -0.77
CA ALA A 51 20.57 -7.20 -0.20
C ALA A 51 21.23 -8.33 -1.02
N ASP A 52 20.48 -9.00 -1.90
CA ASP A 52 20.99 -9.98 -2.85
C ASP A 52 21.34 -9.37 -4.24
N GLY A 53 21.39 -8.02 -4.33
CA GLY A 53 21.97 -7.28 -5.45
C GLY A 53 21.05 -7.01 -6.62
N LEU A 54 19.74 -7.02 -6.44
CA LEU A 54 18.76 -6.67 -7.47
C LEU A 54 18.28 -5.22 -7.31
N THR A 55 17.89 -4.61 -8.44
CA THR A 55 17.21 -3.32 -8.47
C THR A 55 15.73 -3.54 -8.79
N LEU A 56 14.84 -3.02 -7.94
CA LEU A 56 13.40 -3.10 -8.11
C LEU A 56 12.83 -1.72 -8.46
N VAL A 57 11.83 -1.72 -9.32
CA VAL A 57 11.10 -0.51 -9.75
C VAL A 57 10.00 -0.18 -8.77
N GLY A 58 9.93 1.08 -8.32
CA GLY A 58 8.90 1.57 -7.40
C GLY A 58 8.50 3.01 -7.66
N GLU A 59 7.51 3.47 -6.90
CA GLU A 59 7.04 4.86 -6.83
C GLU A 59 6.77 5.23 -5.37
N LEU A 60 7.25 6.39 -4.97
CA LEU A 60 6.88 7.04 -3.72
C LEU A 60 5.97 8.24 -4.01
N ALA A 61 4.77 8.22 -3.41
CA ALA A 61 3.81 9.31 -3.46
C ALA A 61 3.64 9.90 -2.05
N LEU A 62 3.82 11.22 -1.94
CA LEU A 62 3.72 11.99 -0.70
C LEU A 62 2.60 13.03 -0.79
N PRO A 63 2.00 13.49 0.32
CA PRO A 63 1.11 14.66 0.31
C PRO A 63 1.76 15.84 -0.40
N ALA A 64 0.95 16.64 -1.13
CA ALA A 64 1.48 17.78 -1.91
C ALA A 64 2.06 18.88 -1.03
N GLU A 65 1.35 19.23 0.05
CA GLU A 65 1.63 20.42 0.89
C GLU A 65 2.05 20.06 2.32
N ALA A 66 1.66 18.88 2.81
CA ALA A 66 1.89 18.46 4.19
C ALA A 66 2.96 17.36 4.29
N ASP A 67 3.51 17.18 5.49
CA ASP A 67 4.26 15.98 5.81
C ASP A 67 3.31 14.79 6.00
N PRO A 68 3.71 13.57 5.60
CA PRO A 68 2.87 12.41 5.82
C PRO A 68 2.72 12.09 7.32
N VAL A 69 1.51 11.69 7.72
CA VAL A 69 1.23 11.27 9.10
C VAL A 69 1.49 9.79 9.34
N ALA A 70 1.50 9.00 8.28
CA ALA A 70 1.84 7.58 8.27
C ALA A 70 2.19 7.13 6.85
N THR A 71 2.76 5.93 6.73
CA THR A 71 3.24 5.36 5.47
C THR A 71 2.56 4.04 5.18
N LEU A 72 2.13 3.86 3.95
CA LEU A 72 1.57 2.63 3.43
C LEU A 72 2.54 2.02 2.42
N VAL A 73 3.26 0.96 2.81
CA VAL A 73 4.07 0.15 1.89
C VAL A 73 3.19 -0.95 1.32
N THR A 74 3.07 -1.01 -0.01
CA THR A 74 2.12 -1.91 -0.67
C THR A 74 2.80 -3.13 -1.28
N LEU A 75 2.22 -4.30 -1.09
CA LEU A 75 2.67 -5.59 -1.61
C LEU A 75 1.60 -6.14 -2.56
N HIS A 76 1.95 -6.25 -3.84
CA HIS A 76 1.00 -6.52 -4.92
C HIS A 76 0.57 -8.00 -5.00
N PRO A 77 -0.54 -8.31 -5.73
CA PRO A 77 -0.99 -9.67 -6.00
C PRO A 77 0.04 -10.49 -6.77
N LEU A 78 -0.25 -11.80 -6.93
CA LEU A 78 0.64 -12.78 -7.55
C LEU A 78 1.14 -12.33 -8.94
N PRO A 79 2.46 -12.16 -9.14
CA PRO A 79 3.03 -11.67 -10.40
C PRO A 79 2.71 -12.59 -11.59
N THR A 80 2.75 -13.90 -11.35
CA THR A 80 2.45 -14.91 -12.40
C THR A 80 0.99 -14.96 -12.81
N ALA A 81 0.10 -14.28 -12.06
CA ALA A 81 -1.30 -14.08 -12.39
C ALA A 81 -1.61 -12.61 -12.80
N GLY A 82 -0.59 -11.84 -13.18
CA GLY A 82 -0.74 -10.47 -13.65
C GLY A 82 -0.81 -9.42 -12.53
N GLY A 83 -0.37 -9.75 -11.32
CA GLY A 83 -0.23 -8.78 -10.23
C GLY A 83 1.04 -7.93 -10.39
N PHE A 84 0.97 -6.64 -10.10
CA PHE A 84 2.06 -5.69 -10.13
C PHE A 84 1.71 -4.41 -9.34
N MET A 85 2.66 -3.52 -9.15
CA MET A 85 2.49 -2.32 -8.32
C MET A 85 1.32 -1.42 -8.73
N ASP A 86 0.95 -1.41 -10.02
CA ASP A 86 -0.18 -0.64 -10.54
C ASP A 86 -1.50 -1.42 -10.55
N SER A 87 -1.58 -2.60 -9.92
CA SER A 87 -2.86 -3.29 -9.69
C SER A 87 -3.85 -2.31 -9.07
N HIS A 88 -5.06 -2.25 -9.60
CA HIS A 88 -5.96 -1.09 -9.51
C HIS A 88 -6.25 -0.56 -8.09
N VAL A 89 -6.30 -1.42 -7.07
CA VAL A 89 -6.49 -0.99 -5.68
C VAL A 89 -5.27 -0.21 -5.20
N LEU A 90 -4.06 -0.75 -5.43
CA LEU A 90 -2.81 -0.16 -4.97
C LEU A 90 -2.52 1.16 -5.71
N ARG A 91 -2.76 1.19 -7.02
CA ARG A 91 -2.66 2.41 -7.82
C ARG A 91 -3.59 3.50 -7.31
N LYS A 92 -4.87 3.17 -7.03
CA LYS A 92 -5.82 4.15 -6.50
C LYS A 92 -5.49 4.59 -5.07
N ALA A 93 -4.88 3.73 -4.26
CA ALA A 93 -4.33 4.14 -2.97
C ALA A 93 -3.28 5.25 -3.15
N SER A 94 -2.28 5.05 -4.04
CA SER A 94 -1.27 6.07 -4.35
C SER A 94 -1.87 7.34 -4.97
N TYR A 95 -2.91 7.22 -5.82
CA TYR A 95 -3.53 8.37 -6.48
C TYR A 95 -4.39 9.24 -5.54
N ARG A 96 -4.82 8.71 -4.40
CA ARG A 96 -5.83 9.37 -3.57
C ARG A 96 -5.40 9.60 -2.12
N LEU A 97 -4.77 8.62 -1.48
CA LEU A 97 -4.50 8.69 -0.04
C LEU A 97 -3.50 9.78 0.36
N PRO A 98 -2.50 10.15 -0.46
CA PRO A 98 -1.67 11.30 -0.12
C PRO A 98 -2.46 12.61 0.04
N ALA A 99 -3.44 12.86 -0.84
CA ALA A 99 -4.26 14.07 -0.76
C ALA A 99 -5.40 13.96 0.26
N MET A 100 -6.03 12.78 0.38
CA MET A 100 -7.27 12.63 1.16
C MET A 100 -7.02 12.26 2.62
N ALA A 101 -5.82 11.76 2.94
CA ALA A 101 -5.54 11.20 4.26
C ALA A 101 -4.09 11.44 4.72
N ASP A 102 -3.36 12.33 4.08
CA ASP A 102 -1.96 12.67 4.40
C ASP A 102 -1.06 11.44 4.58
N LEU A 103 -1.23 10.42 3.73
CA LEU A 103 -0.41 9.22 3.78
C LEU A 103 0.69 9.26 2.73
N ALA A 104 1.91 8.84 3.12
CA ALA A 104 2.89 8.38 2.15
C ALA A 104 2.45 7.01 1.60
N VAL A 105 2.61 6.80 0.29
CA VAL A 105 2.32 5.50 -0.33
C VAL A 105 3.53 5.06 -1.15
N LEU A 106 4.20 4.00 -0.71
CA LEU A 106 5.28 3.34 -1.43
C LEU A 106 4.72 2.11 -2.14
N ARG A 107 4.84 2.10 -3.48
CA ARG A 107 4.49 0.96 -4.34
C ARG A 107 5.72 0.49 -5.08
N PHE A 108 5.88 -0.80 -5.25
CA PHE A 108 6.98 -1.36 -6.01
C PHE A 108 6.61 -2.69 -6.64
N ASN A 109 7.31 -3.06 -7.70
CA ASN A 109 7.25 -4.38 -8.30
C ASN A 109 8.22 -5.31 -7.58
N THR A 110 7.75 -6.44 -7.07
CA THR A 110 8.65 -7.49 -6.57
C THR A 110 9.53 -8.04 -7.71
N ARG A 111 10.58 -8.75 -7.36
CA ARG A 111 11.55 -9.35 -8.31
C ARG A 111 10.89 -10.02 -9.51
N GLY A 112 11.43 -9.74 -10.69
CA GLY A 112 10.97 -10.30 -11.97
C GLY A 112 9.64 -9.75 -12.47
N THR A 113 8.96 -8.89 -11.73
CA THR A 113 7.67 -8.30 -12.10
C THR A 113 7.86 -7.12 -13.05
N ALA A 114 6.99 -7.00 -14.05
CA ALA A 114 6.97 -5.89 -15.00
C ALA A 114 5.68 -5.08 -14.87
N SER A 115 5.78 -3.78 -15.09
CA SER A 115 4.67 -2.83 -15.17
C SER A 115 4.93 -1.82 -16.29
N PRO A 116 4.00 -0.89 -16.60
CA PRO A 116 4.29 0.22 -17.51
C PRO A 116 5.48 1.11 -17.06
N ARG A 117 5.81 1.12 -15.76
CA ARG A 117 6.93 1.89 -15.20
C ARG A 117 8.30 1.20 -15.35
N GLY A 118 8.33 -0.05 -15.80
CA GLY A 118 9.56 -0.81 -15.96
C GLY A 118 9.46 -2.22 -15.39
N ARG A 119 10.61 -2.90 -15.36
CA ARG A 119 10.73 -4.27 -14.88
C ARG A 119 11.74 -4.35 -13.76
N SER A 120 11.33 -4.89 -12.61
CA SER A 120 12.24 -5.27 -11.53
C SER A 120 13.12 -6.44 -11.96
N GLU A 121 14.37 -6.40 -11.55
CA GLU A 121 15.34 -7.46 -11.84
C GLU A 121 14.97 -8.78 -11.15
N GLY A 122 15.69 -9.84 -11.50
CA GLY A 122 15.49 -11.16 -10.91
C GLY A 122 14.29 -11.91 -11.48
N ARG A 123 13.72 -12.79 -10.67
CA ARG A 123 12.61 -13.66 -11.02
C ARG A 123 11.75 -13.97 -9.79
N PHE A 124 10.47 -14.22 -9.99
CA PHE A 124 9.57 -14.72 -8.96
C PHE A 124 10.09 -16.01 -8.34
N ASP A 125 10.12 -16.07 -7.00
CA ASP A 125 10.67 -17.19 -6.23
C ASP A 125 9.66 -17.76 -5.22
N ALA A 126 8.38 -17.70 -5.57
CA ALA A 126 7.28 -18.27 -4.79
C ALA A 126 7.23 -17.80 -3.31
N GLY A 127 7.66 -16.58 -3.04
CA GLY A 127 7.58 -15.96 -1.72
C GLY A 127 8.83 -16.13 -0.85
N ASP A 128 9.86 -16.87 -1.31
CA ASP A 128 11.07 -17.06 -0.48
C ASP A 128 12.08 -15.93 -0.66
N ALA A 129 12.60 -15.72 -1.86
CA ALA A 129 13.56 -14.65 -2.11
C ALA A 129 12.90 -13.24 -2.07
N GLU A 130 11.58 -13.14 -2.20
CA GLU A 130 10.84 -11.90 -2.02
C GLU A 130 11.01 -11.29 -0.62
N ARG A 131 11.59 -12.01 0.36
CA ARG A 131 12.03 -11.44 1.65
C ARG A 131 12.98 -10.27 1.49
N TYR A 132 13.87 -10.32 0.50
CA TYR A 132 14.81 -9.23 0.23
C TYR A 132 14.11 -8.02 -0.39
N ASP A 133 13.01 -8.25 -1.13
CA ASP A 133 12.23 -7.18 -1.74
C ASP A 133 11.43 -6.41 -0.66
N VAL A 134 10.83 -7.15 0.29
CA VAL A 134 10.14 -6.55 1.44
C VAL A 134 11.13 -5.77 2.31
N ALA A 135 12.31 -6.36 2.59
CA ALA A 135 13.36 -5.69 3.36
C ALA A 135 13.81 -4.40 2.67
N ALA A 136 14.08 -4.42 1.35
CA ALA A 136 14.49 -3.23 0.60
C ALA A 136 13.43 -2.12 0.62
N ALA A 137 12.14 -2.49 0.63
CA ALA A 137 11.06 -1.50 0.75
C ALA A 137 11.01 -0.85 2.15
N LEU A 138 11.27 -1.61 3.20
CA LEU A 138 11.36 -1.11 4.56
C LEU A 138 12.62 -0.26 4.77
N GLU A 139 13.76 -0.69 4.24
CA GLU A 139 15.02 0.08 4.25
C GLU A 139 14.87 1.43 3.53
N LEU A 140 14.16 1.46 2.39
CA LEU A 140 13.85 2.73 1.72
C LEU A 140 12.93 3.61 2.58
N ALA A 141 11.92 3.03 3.22
CA ALA A 141 11.03 3.80 4.10
C ALA A 141 11.78 4.39 5.32
N GLU A 142 12.74 3.65 5.88
CA GLU A 142 13.62 4.13 6.95
C GLU A 142 14.58 5.21 6.45
N PHE A 143 15.23 5.02 5.30
CA PHE A 143 16.13 5.98 4.69
C PHE A 143 15.45 7.33 4.37
N GLU A 144 14.21 7.29 3.91
CA GLU A 144 13.37 8.46 3.62
C GLU A 144 12.73 9.04 4.89
N GLU A 145 13.03 8.51 6.07
CA GLU A 145 12.46 8.92 7.37
C GLU A 145 10.93 8.93 7.38
N LEU A 146 10.32 7.98 6.66
CA LEU A 146 8.86 7.91 6.54
C LEU A 146 8.21 7.46 7.85
N PRO A 147 7.17 8.17 8.35
CA PRO A 147 6.58 7.89 9.65
C PRO A 147 5.67 6.67 9.63
N ARG A 148 5.56 5.96 10.75
CA ARG A 148 4.49 5.01 11.07
C ARG A 148 4.17 4.04 9.92
N VAL A 149 5.08 3.12 9.61
CA VAL A 149 4.96 2.22 8.47
C VAL A 149 3.92 1.13 8.70
N TRP A 150 2.98 1.01 7.77
CA TRP A 150 1.99 -0.07 7.66
C TRP A 150 2.19 -0.83 6.37
N LEU A 151 2.04 -2.15 6.39
CA LEU A 151 2.03 -2.96 5.18
C LEU A 151 0.61 -3.20 4.71
N LEU A 152 0.35 -2.89 3.44
CA LEU A 152 -0.88 -3.25 2.73
C LEU A 152 -0.58 -4.37 1.74
N GLY A 153 -0.89 -5.61 2.10
CA GLY A 153 -0.77 -6.75 1.19
C GLY A 153 -2.08 -7.03 0.46
N TRP A 154 -2.00 -7.45 -0.81
CA TRP A 154 -3.15 -7.95 -1.53
C TRP A 154 -2.86 -9.34 -2.11
N SER A 155 -3.71 -10.34 -1.81
CA SER A 155 -3.56 -11.73 -2.24
C SER A 155 -2.15 -12.26 -1.89
N PHE A 156 -1.30 -12.61 -2.85
CA PHE A 156 0.10 -12.99 -2.61
C PHE A 156 0.85 -12.01 -1.70
N GLY A 157 0.63 -10.71 -1.89
CA GLY A 157 1.23 -9.69 -1.04
C GLY A 157 0.86 -9.82 0.45
N THR A 158 -0.27 -10.46 0.78
CA THR A 158 -0.63 -10.72 2.18
C THR A 158 0.25 -11.80 2.81
N ASP A 159 0.61 -12.82 2.02
CA ASP A 159 1.56 -13.83 2.48
C ASP A 159 2.96 -13.23 2.68
N LEU A 160 3.41 -12.35 1.77
CA LEU A 160 4.68 -11.63 1.94
C LEU A 160 4.67 -10.78 3.23
N ALA A 161 3.58 -10.04 3.49
CA ALA A 161 3.43 -9.26 4.71
C ALA A 161 3.48 -10.13 5.98
N LEU A 162 2.77 -11.26 5.98
CA LEU A 162 2.73 -12.18 7.12
C LEU A 162 4.06 -12.90 7.36
N VAL A 163 4.76 -13.28 6.29
CA VAL A 163 6.00 -14.08 6.37
C VAL A 163 7.23 -13.22 6.62
N HIS A 164 7.30 -12.04 5.98
CA HIS A 164 8.52 -11.21 5.95
C HIS A 164 8.34 -9.80 6.53
N GLY A 165 7.10 -9.41 6.87
CA GLY A 165 6.81 -8.04 7.31
C GLY A 165 6.95 -7.79 8.81
N LEU A 166 7.33 -8.79 9.62
CA LEU A 166 7.49 -8.61 11.06
C LEU A 166 8.83 -7.92 11.39
N ASP A 167 8.90 -6.65 11.07
CA ASP A 167 10.06 -5.77 11.28
C ASP A 167 9.74 -4.72 12.35
N PRO A 168 10.73 -4.23 13.15
CA PRO A 168 10.52 -3.18 14.15
C PRO A 168 9.87 -1.90 13.62
N LEU A 169 10.12 -1.54 12.36
CA LEU A 169 9.57 -0.35 11.70
C LEU A 169 8.06 -0.47 11.43
N VAL A 170 7.53 -1.70 11.28
CA VAL A 170 6.14 -1.93 10.87
C VAL A 170 5.19 -1.84 12.06
N GLU A 171 4.26 -0.89 12.03
CA GLU A 171 3.23 -0.72 13.07
C GLU A 171 2.09 -1.72 12.97
N GLY A 172 1.71 -2.14 11.76
CA GLY A 172 0.60 -3.07 11.58
C GLY A 172 0.40 -3.53 10.14
N LEU A 173 -0.55 -4.45 9.96
CA LEU A 173 -0.91 -5.04 8.67
C LEU A 173 -2.34 -4.75 8.27
N ILE A 174 -2.52 -4.51 6.97
CA ILE A 174 -3.82 -4.56 6.29
C ILE A 174 -3.70 -5.59 5.16
N LEU A 175 -4.52 -6.62 5.23
CA LEU A 175 -4.46 -7.79 4.36
C LEU A 175 -5.73 -7.87 3.52
N LEU A 176 -5.61 -7.72 2.20
CA LEU A 176 -6.73 -7.80 1.26
C LEU A 176 -6.81 -9.18 0.65
N SER A 177 -7.92 -9.88 0.83
CA SER A 177 -8.15 -11.22 0.28
C SER A 177 -6.99 -12.18 0.58
N PRO A 178 -6.62 -12.42 1.85
CA PRO A 178 -5.48 -13.26 2.22
C PRO A 178 -5.76 -14.74 1.88
N PRO A 179 -5.01 -15.37 0.96
CA PRO A 179 -5.22 -16.79 0.63
C PRO A 179 -4.52 -17.73 1.62
N LEU A 180 -3.58 -17.22 2.44
CA LEU A 180 -2.75 -17.99 3.38
C LEU A 180 -2.08 -19.20 2.70
N ARG A 181 -1.51 -18.98 1.52
CA ARG A 181 -0.93 -20.05 0.69
C ARG A 181 0.54 -20.32 1.02
N TRP A 182 1.28 -19.27 1.39
CA TRP A 182 2.71 -19.35 1.74
C TRP A 182 2.95 -19.08 3.23
N SER A 183 2.04 -18.40 3.89
CA SER A 183 2.09 -18.20 5.33
C SER A 183 1.75 -19.52 6.07
N ARG A 184 2.46 -19.77 7.17
CA ARG A 184 2.35 -20.95 8.01
C ARG A 184 1.86 -20.59 9.40
N PRO A 185 1.41 -21.55 10.23
CA PRO A 185 0.96 -21.28 11.59
C PRO A 185 1.97 -20.50 12.44
N GLU A 186 3.28 -20.78 12.28
CA GLU A 186 4.34 -20.08 13.01
C GLU A 186 4.41 -18.57 12.67
N HIS A 187 4.14 -18.18 11.42
CA HIS A 187 4.12 -16.78 11.02
C HIS A 187 2.93 -16.05 11.67
N LEU A 188 1.75 -16.67 11.67
CA LEU A 188 0.58 -16.10 12.33
C LEU A 188 0.81 -15.98 13.84
N ALA A 189 1.39 -17.02 14.46
CA ALA A 189 1.72 -17.00 15.88
C ALA A 189 2.72 -15.89 16.25
N ALA A 190 3.72 -15.63 15.39
CA ALA A 190 4.67 -14.54 15.57
C ALA A 190 3.97 -13.16 15.55
N TRP A 191 3.04 -12.94 14.62
CA TRP A 191 2.20 -11.73 14.61
C TRP A 191 1.31 -11.65 15.84
N GLY A 192 0.73 -12.77 16.28
CA GLY A 192 -0.03 -12.85 17.54
C GLY A 192 0.81 -12.43 18.74
N ALA A 193 2.03 -12.92 18.85
CA ALA A 193 2.95 -12.58 19.93
C ALA A 193 3.45 -11.11 19.87
N SER A 194 3.49 -10.50 18.70
CA SER A 194 3.92 -9.11 18.55
C SER A 194 2.95 -8.10 19.15
N GLY A 195 1.66 -8.44 19.28
CA GLY A 195 0.60 -7.55 19.73
C GLY A 195 0.23 -6.45 18.73
N ARG A 196 0.90 -6.38 17.57
CA ARG A 196 0.65 -5.34 16.55
C ARG A 196 -0.68 -5.58 15.84
N PRO A 197 -1.41 -4.53 15.46
CA PRO A 197 -2.70 -4.66 14.79
C PRO A 197 -2.57 -5.36 13.44
N VAL A 198 -3.50 -6.29 13.19
CA VAL A 198 -3.66 -6.98 11.91
C VAL A 198 -5.12 -6.90 11.50
N THR A 199 -5.40 -6.32 10.34
CA THR A 199 -6.75 -6.28 9.78
C THR A 199 -6.79 -7.07 8.49
N ALA A 200 -7.64 -8.08 8.41
CA ALA A 200 -7.89 -8.86 7.20
C ALA A 200 -9.25 -8.49 6.61
N LEU A 201 -9.25 -7.86 5.43
CA LEU A 201 -10.47 -7.64 4.66
C LEU A 201 -10.71 -8.84 3.77
N VAL A 202 -11.77 -9.57 4.06
CA VAL A 202 -12.09 -10.83 3.40
C VAL A 202 -13.40 -10.68 2.63
N PRO A 203 -13.36 -10.76 1.29
CA PRO A 203 -14.56 -10.73 0.46
C PRO A 203 -15.52 -11.87 0.79
N GLU A 204 -16.83 -11.60 0.80
CA GLU A 204 -17.85 -12.62 1.01
C GLU A 204 -17.74 -13.77 0.00
N PHE A 205 -17.45 -13.42 -1.26
CA PHE A 205 -17.32 -14.37 -2.37
C PHE A 205 -15.87 -14.58 -2.80
N ASP A 206 -14.95 -14.62 -1.82
CA ASP A 206 -13.55 -14.94 -2.12
C ASP A 206 -13.41 -16.39 -2.55
N ASP A 207 -12.62 -16.62 -3.62
CA ASP A 207 -12.43 -17.94 -4.21
C ASP A 207 -11.40 -18.80 -3.44
N PHE A 208 -10.60 -18.18 -2.56
CA PHE A 208 -9.50 -18.84 -1.84
C PHE A 208 -9.79 -19.01 -0.36
N LEU A 209 -10.27 -17.96 0.31
CA LEU A 209 -10.54 -17.98 1.75
C LEU A 209 -11.76 -17.11 2.07
N ARG A 210 -12.83 -17.74 2.54
CA ARG A 210 -14.06 -17.04 2.90
C ARG A 210 -14.06 -16.55 4.34
N PRO A 211 -14.92 -15.56 4.70
CA PRO A 211 -14.89 -14.92 6.02
C PRO A 211 -14.97 -15.86 7.21
N ALA A 212 -15.76 -16.93 7.13
CA ALA A 212 -15.89 -17.89 8.24
C ALA A 212 -14.56 -18.64 8.49
N GLU A 213 -13.99 -19.20 7.44
CA GLU A 213 -12.69 -19.88 7.50
C GLU A 213 -11.55 -18.92 7.86
N ALA A 214 -11.59 -17.68 7.34
CA ALA A 214 -10.60 -16.66 7.69
C ALA A 214 -10.59 -16.39 9.21
N ARG A 215 -11.75 -16.28 9.86
CA ARG A 215 -11.83 -16.10 11.32
C ARG A 215 -11.18 -17.28 12.08
N GLU A 216 -11.38 -18.50 11.61
CA GLU A 216 -10.74 -19.68 12.22
C GLU A 216 -9.22 -19.65 12.05
N ARG A 217 -8.74 -19.32 10.84
CA ARG A 217 -7.31 -19.26 10.53
C ARG A 217 -6.59 -18.11 11.27
N PHE A 218 -7.21 -16.94 11.33
CA PHE A 218 -6.67 -15.77 12.02
C PHE A 218 -6.85 -15.81 13.56
N ALA A 219 -7.55 -16.80 14.11
CA ALA A 219 -7.64 -16.99 15.57
C ALA A 219 -6.27 -17.19 16.25
N ALA A 220 -5.22 -17.56 15.49
CA ALA A 220 -3.83 -17.58 15.95
C ALA A 220 -3.24 -16.19 16.24
N ILE A 221 -3.91 -15.11 15.82
CA ILE A 221 -3.56 -13.71 16.06
C ILE A 221 -4.69 -13.08 16.89
N PRO A 222 -4.64 -13.09 18.22
CA PRO A 222 -5.75 -12.69 19.08
C PRO A 222 -6.24 -11.26 18.84
N GLN A 223 -5.34 -10.35 18.42
CA GLN A 223 -5.64 -8.96 18.11
C GLN A 223 -6.07 -8.74 16.65
N ALA A 224 -6.16 -9.81 15.82
CA ALA A 224 -6.57 -9.64 14.43
C ALA A 224 -8.07 -9.33 14.32
N GLU A 225 -8.38 -8.38 13.45
CA GLU A 225 -9.74 -8.08 13.03
C GLU A 225 -9.99 -8.68 11.64
N VAL A 226 -10.98 -9.58 11.52
CA VAL A 226 -11.42 -10.13 10.24
C VAL A 226 -12.72 -9.45 9.81
N VAL A 227 -12.60 -8.53 8.86
CA VAL A 227 -13.69 -7.75 8.28
C VAL A 227 -14.24 -8.48 7.07
N ALA A 228 -15.45 -9.04 7.19
CA ALA A 228 -16.17 -9.59 6.05
C ALA A 228 -16.75 -8.45 5.21
N VAL A 229 -16.48 -8.45 3.90
CA VAL A 229 -17.01 -7.44 2.99
C VAL A 229 -18.06 -8.06 2.07
N GLU A 230 -19.31 -7.70 2.35
CA GLU A 230 -20.49 -8.21 1.63
C GLU A 230 -20.44 -7.85 0.15
N GLY A 231 -20.86 -8.77 -0.72
CA GLY A 231 -20.88 -8.61 -2.17
C GLY A 231 -19.50 -8.55 -2.85
N ALA A 232 -18.42 -8.44 -2.10
CA ALA A 232 -17.09 -8.36 -2.65
C ALA A 232 -16.57 -9.71 -3.16
N LYS A 233 -15.63 -9.65 -4.12
CA LYS A 233 -14.88 -10.78 -4.67
C LYS A 233 -13.38 -10.52 -4.56
N HIS A 234 -12.58 -11.56 -4.71
CA HIS A 234 -11.11 -11.55 -4.55
C HIS A 234 -10.38 -10.36 -5.19
N LEU A 235 -10.84 -9.92 -6.35
CA LEU A 235 -10.17 -8.87 -7.12
C LEU A 235 -10.65 -7.45 -6.81
N TRP A 236 -11.60 -7.24 -5.90
CA TRP A 236 -12.08 -5.90 -5.52
C TRP A 236 -12.49 -5.02 -6.70
N VAL A 237 -13.13 -5.61 -7.71
CA VAL A 237 -13.51 -4.92 -8.94
C VAL A 237 -14.61 -3.89 -8.69
N GLY A 238 -14.43 -2.71 -9.28
CA GLY A 238 -15.40 -1.62 -9.22
C GLY A 238 -15.05 -0.56 -8.17
N GLU A 239 -15.52 0.65 -8.41
CA GLU A 239 -15.23 1.80 -7.54
C GLU A 239 -15.75 1.63 -6.10
N PRO A 240 -16.97 1.10 -5.88
CA PRO A 240 -17.46 0.88 -4.51
C PRO A 240 -16.57 -0.07 -3.70
N ALA A 241 -16.05 -1.14 -4.31
CA ALA A 241 -15.17 -2.09 -3.63
C ALA A 241 -13.82 -1.45 -3.29
N VAL A 242 -13.22 -0.71 -4.23
CA VAL A 242 -11.97 0.02 -3.97
C VAL A 242 -12.16 1.07 -2.89
N ARG A 243 -13.23 1.86 -2.97
CA ARG A 243 -13.54 2.87 -1.96
C ARG A 243 -13.65 2.23 -0.57
N ARG A 244 -14.37 1.12 -0.45
CA ARG A 244 -14.48 0.38 0.81
C ARG A 244 -13.09 -0.01 1.36
N VAL A 245 -12.20 -0.51 0.51
CA VAL A 245 -10.82 -0.82 0.92
C VAL A 245 -10.09 0.42 1.43
N LEU A 246 -10.14 1.54 0.69
CA LEU A 246 -9.43 2.76 1.10
C LEU A 246 -9.99 3.34 2.40
N GLU A 247 -11.30 3.28 2.62
CA GLU A 247 -11.93 3.69 3.88
C GLU A 247 -11.48 2.84 5.06
N GLU A 248 -11.39 1.51 4.88
CA GLU A 248 -10.88 0.60 5.90
C GLU A 248 -9.39 0.85 6.21
N VAL A 249 -8.58 1.15 5.18
CA VAL A 249 -7.17 1.54 5.36
C VAL A 249 -7.09 2.80 6.21
N VAL A 250 -7.81 3.86 5.83
CA VAL A 250 -7.72 5.16 6.51
C VAL A 250 -8.27 5.07 7.93
N ALA A 251 -9.35 4.35 8.16
CA ALA A 251 -9.92 4.16 9.50
C ALA A 251 -8.92 3.55 10.51
N ARG A 252 -7.88 2.85 10.04
CA ARG A 252 -6.85 2.22 10.88
C ARG A 252 -5.53 2.99 10.89
N VAL A 253 -5.13 3.51 9.75
CA VAL A 253 -3.82 4.16 9.60
C VAL A 253 -3.87 5.63 10.01
N ASN A 254 -4.91 6.36 9.59
CA ASN A 254 -5.17 7.75 9.98
C ASN A 254 -6.67 7.98 10.25
N PRO A 255 -7.20 7.54 11.40
CA PRO A 255 -8.63 7.67 11.73
C PRO A 255 -9.16 9.11 11.69
N ALA A 256 -8.29 10.11 11.88
CA ALA A 256 -8.67 11.52 11.82
C ALA A 256 -9.12 11.98 10.42
N ALA A 257 -8.70 11.28 9.37
CA ALA A 257 -9.10 11.54 7.99
C ALA A 257 -10.33 10.72 7.54
N ALA A 258 -10.91 9.91 8.41
CA ALA A 258 -12.11 9.12 8.10
C ALA A 258 -13.39 9.89 8.46
N PRO A 259 -14.49 9.75 7.67
CA PRO A 259 -14.57 9.01 6.40
C PRO A 259 -13.91 9.78 5.24
N LEU A 260 -13.45 9.05 4.22
CA LEU A 260 -12.87 9.69 3.04
C LEU A 260 -13.90 10.55 2.29
N PRO A 261 -13.55 11.76 1.81
CA PRO A 261 -14.45 12.60 1.03
C PRO A 261 -14.84 11.92 -0.30
N THR A 262 -16.02 12.25 -0.81
CA THR A 262 -16.49 11.79 -2.13
C THR A 262 -16.17 12.78 -3.23
N THR A 263 -15.78 13.99 -2.85
CA THR A 263 -15.40 15.09 -3.75
C THR A 263 -14.05 15.65 -3.37
N TRP A 264 -13.34 16.25 -4.33
CA TRP A 264 -12.06 16.91 -4.10
C TRP A 264 -12.01 18.26 -4.83
N PRO A 265 -11.51 19.34 -4.24
CA PRO A 265 -11.21 19.44 -2.81
C PRO A 265 -12.46 19.17 -1.95
N PRO A 266 -12.31 18.75 -0.70
CA PRO A 266 -13.46 18.59 0.18
C PRO A 266 -14.18 19.94 0.33
N PRO A 267 -15.52 19.94 0.51
CA PRO A 267 -16.21 21.19 0.81
C PRO A 267 -15.60 21.80 2.08
N GLY A 268 -15.39 23.11 2.05
CA GLY A 268 -14.92 23.83 3.24
C GLY A 268 -15.84 23.59 4.46
N PRO A 269 -15.32 23.76 5.67
CA PRO A 269 -16.06 23.59 6.90
C PRO A 269 -17.25 24.52 7.01
#